data_114803eafad73ec1d65bff071b0af3c9
#
_entry.id   114803eafad73ec1d65bff071b0af3c9
#
_cell.length_a   1.000
_cell.length_b   1.000
_cell.length_c   1.000
_cell.angle_alpha   90.00
_cell.angle_beta   90.00
_cell.angle_gamma   90.00
#
_symmetry.space_group_name_H-M   'P 1'
#
loop_
_entity.id
_entity.type
_entity.pdbx_description
1 polymer ?
#
loop_
_entity_poly.entity_id
_entity_poly.type
_entity_poly.pdbx_seq_one_letter_code
_entity_poly.pdbx_strand_id
1 'polypeptide(L)'
;ISAADPSSAPAAWSKAGLLVVALCFAINMVDGMDVVIMSYIAPALGRDWGVAPDAMGVVFSAGLAGMAIGGIFIAPLADRLGRRKIILAALALMSVGMMASGFVASLWQLVAARVLVGCGIGTVLAAMAALAAEAAPQGRRDMAVGIVQAGYPLAAVFTGLIAAHMLPIWGWQKLLLVAGAATVIMLPLTWMILPDRRVTADDQPAGPAFGALMAADLRARTLLLWVAVFTGLMVLYFIVSWIPKLSIEAGLSETNGIYAGALYNFGAFVGTMSMSMLSTRFPLGRIIPAFLLSSGVAMMIFGSVSMSVPLTLLVAFVIGVTLQGGYNGMWPLAAAIYPEACRATGIGWAVAIGRGGAVIGPLMGGYLMASGTSLTLLFAAYCVPLVLCAAAAFLAGRLVSAQQQA
;
A
#
# COMPACT_ATOMS: atom_id res chain seq x y z
N ILE A 1 0.12 15.28 -36.68
CA ILE A 1 -0.60 16.02 -35.62
C ILE A 1 -2.00 16.19 -36.17
N SER A 2 -2.92 15.24 -35.93
CA SER A 2 -4.34 15.38 -36.21
C SER A 2 -4.92 16.23 -35.09
N ALA A 3 -5.50 17.38 -35.47
CA ALA A 3 -6.19 18.24 -34.52
C ALA A 3 -7.37 17.48 -33.91
N ALA A 4 -7.37 17.36 -32.57
CA ALA A 4 -8.49 16.81 -31.83
C ALA A 4 -9.73 17.69 -32.12
N ASP A 5 -10.81 17.06 -32.50
CA ASP A 5 -12.11 17.69 -32.73
C ASP A 5 -12.61 18.36 -31.44
N PRO A 6 -12.77 19.69 -31.37
CA PRO A 6 -13.18 20.40 -30.17
C PRO A 6 -14.64 20.16 -29.76
N SER A 7 -15.39 19.34 -30.48
CA SER A 7 -16.83 19.09 -30.24
C SER A 7 -17.14 17.88 -29.36
N SER A 8 -16.16 17.08 -28.91
CA SER A 8 -16.42 15.97 -28.00
C SER A 8 -16.40 16.43 -26.54
N ALA A 9 -17.54 16.91 -26.05
CA ALA A 9 -17.73 17.04 -24.59
C ALA A 9 -17.38 15.69 -23.91
N PRO A 10 -16.65 15.71 -22.80
CA PRO A 10 -16.27 14.46 -22.14
C PRO A 10 -17.54 13.67 -21.80
N ALA A 11 -17.58 12.40 -22.23
CA ALA A 11 -18.74 11.54 -22.05
C ALA A 11 -19.23 11.59 -20.58
N ALA A 12 -20.53 11.74 -20.38
CA ALA A 12 -21.12 11.83 -19.07
C ALA A 12 -20.97 10.47 -18.32
N TRP A 13 -20.85 10.53 -17.01
CA TRP A 13 -20.84 9.33 -16.17
C TRP A 13 -22.16 8.58 -16.26
N SER A 14 -22.12 7.28 -16.55
CA SER A 14 -23.29 6.44 -16.41
C SER A 14 -23.56 6.15 -14.92
N LYS A 15 -24.82 6.00 -14.54
CA LYS A 15 -25.19 5.60 -13.15
C LYS A 15 -24.50 4.29 -12.74
N ALA A 16 -24.46 3.32 -13.67
CA ALA A 16 -23.77 2.05 -13.43
C ALA A 16 -22.25 2.23 -13.22
N GLY A 17 -21.60 3.06 -14.03
CA GLY A 17 -20.18 3.38 -13.88
C GLY A 17 -19.86 4.05 -12.54
N LEU A 18 -20.68 5.01 -12.13
CA LEU A 18 -20.53 5.65 -10.81
C LEU A 18 -20.68 4.64 -9.66
N LEU A 19 -21.65 3.72 -9.74
CA LEU A 19 -21.84 2.70 -8.73
C LEU A 19 -20.65 1.73 -8.65
N VAL A 20 -20.07 1.35 -9.79
CA VAL A 20 -18.88 0.48 -9.81
C VAL A 20 -17.68 1.21 -9.19
N VAL A 21 -17.44 2.48 -9.55
CA VAL A 21 -16.33 3.26 -8.97
C VAL A 21 -16.53 3.48 -7.46
N ALA A 22 -17.76 3.77 -7.01
CA ALA A 22 -18.09 3.90 -5.60
C ALA A 22 -17.88 2.58 -4.83
N LEU A 23 -18.26 1.45 -5.43
CA LEU A 23 -18.00 0.12 -4.88
C LEU A 23 -16.49 -0.15 -4.76
N CYS A 24 -15.73 0.10 -5.82
CA CYS A 24 -14.27 -0.06 -5.81
C CYS A 24 -13.61 0.82 -4.75
N PHE A 25 -14.08 2.07 -4.58
CA PHE A 25 -13.64 2.97 -3.51
C PHE A 25 -13.94 2.40 -2.13
N ALA A 26 -15.17 1.91 -1.90
CA ALA A 26 -15.57 1.32 -0.62
C ALA A 26 -14.76 0.06 -0.29
N ILE A 27 -14.52 -0.81 -1.28
CA ILE A 27 -13.68 -2.01 -1.10
C ILE A 27 -12.23 -1.59 -0.77
N ASN A 28 -11.68 -0.58 -1.45
CA ASN A 28 -10.33 -0.08 -1.14
C ASN A 28 -10.25 0.59 0.23
N MET A 29 -11.36 1.18 0.73
CA MET A 29 -11.44 1.64 2.11
C MET A 29 -11.37 0.46 3.11
N VAL A 30 -12.11 -0.61 2.86
CA VAL A 30 -12.07 -1.81 3.71
C VAL A 30 -10.67 -2.44 3.70
N ASP A 31 -10.01 -2.50 2.54
CA ASP A 31 -8.62 -2.92 2.43
C ASP A 31 -7.66 -2.06 3.27
N GLY A 32 -7.76 -0.73 3.14
CA GLY A 32 -6.95 0.20 3.95
C GLY A 32 -7.18 0.02 5.45
N MET A 33 -8.43 -0.18 5.88
CA MET A 33 -8.79 -0.48 7.26
C MET A 33 -8.10 -1.78 7.73
N ASP A 34 -8.20 -2.86 6.95
CA ASP A 34 -7.69 -4.19 7.32
C ASP A 34 -6.16 -4.21 7.48
N VAL A 35 -5.45 -3.44 6.64
CA VAL A 35 -3.99 -3.33 6.72
C VAL A 35 -3.55 -2.57 7.97
N VAL A 36 -4.18 -1.42 8.26
CA VAL A 36 -3.71 -0.56 9.35
C VAL A 36 -4.24 -0.95 10.72
N ILE A 37 -5.40 -1.63 10.79
CA ILE A 37 -5.99 -1.99 12.09
C ILE A 37 -5.04 -2.82 12.94
N MET A 38 -4.25 -3.70 12.31
CA MET A 38 -3.26 -4.52 13.02
C MET A 38 -2.18 -3.66 13.69
N SER A 39 -1.72 -2.58 13.06
CA SER A 39 -0.74 -1.69 13.66
C SER A 39 -1.31 -0.92 14.86
N TYR A 40 -2.60 -0.57 14.81
CA TYR A 40 -3.28 0.13 15.90
C TYR A 40 -3.55 -0.76 17.11
N ILE A 41 -3.87 -2.04 16.90
CA ILE A 41 -4.15 -2.97 18.00
C ILE A 41 -2.89 -3.67 18.52
N ALA A 42 -1.75 -3.61 17.81
CA ALA A 42 -0.52 -4.33 18.18
C ALA A 42 -0.02 -4.02 19.58
N PRO A 43 -0.03 -2.76 20.10
CA PRO A 43 0.35 -2.49 21.48
C PRO A 43 -0.54 -3.17 22.50
N ALA A 44 -1.87 -3.17 22.31
CA ALA A 44 -2.82 -3.83 23.18
C ALA A 44 -2.67 -5.34 23.15
N LEU A 45 -2.54 -5.92 21.95
CA LEU A 45 -2.30 -7.36 21.77
C LEU A 45 -0.99 -7.81 22.43
N GLY A 46 0.07 -7.00 22.30
CA GLY A 46 1.36 -7.26 22.95
C GLY A 46 1.25 -7.31 24.46
N ARG A 47 0.45 -6.43 25.08
CA ARG A 47 0.19 -6.45 26.53
C ARG A 47 -0.64 -7.65 26.94
N ASP A 48 -1.77 -7.87 26.26
CA ASP A 48 -2.76 -8.87 26.68
C ASP A 48 -2.22 -10.31 26.58
N TRP A 49 -1.41 -10.57 25.55
CA TRP A 49 -0.84 -11.90 25.29
C TRP A 49 0.65 -12.03 25.61
N GLY A 50 1.31 -10.95 26.07
CA GLY A 50 2.76 -10.96 26.30
C GLY A 50 3.57 -11.19 25.02
N VAL A 51 3.05 -10.79 23.86
CA VAL A 51 3.69 -11.03 22.55
C VAL A 51 4.90 -10.12 22.37
N ALA A 52 6.07 -10.72 22.17
CA ALA A 52 7.29 -9.99 21.89
C ALA A 52 7.26 -9.34 20.49
N PRO A 53 8.04 -8.27 20.25
CA PRO A 53 8.03 -7.54 18.98
C PRO A 53 8.38 -8.40 17.76
N ASP A 54 9.27 -9.38 17.86
CA ASP A 54 9.63 -10.29 16.78
C ASP A 54 8.43 -11.13 16.34
N ALA A 55 7.68 -11.67 17.28
CA ALA A 55 6.47 -12.44 17.01
C ALA A 55 5.36 -11.56 16.42
N MET A 56 5.24 -10.29 16.84
CA MET A 56 4.32 -9.33 16.22
C MET A 56 4.75 -8.98 14.79
N GLY A 57 6.06 -8.89 14.53
CA GLY A 57 6.61 -8.73 13.17
C GLY A 57 6.19 -9.86 12.23
N VAL A 58 6.12 -11.10 12.72
CA VAL A 58 5.59 -12.26 11.98
C VAL A 58 4.12 -12.04 11.62
N VAL A 59 3.29 -11.55 12.54
CA VAL A 59 1.86 -11.27 12.26
C VAL A 59 1.68 -10.24 11.15
N PHE A 60 2.42 -9.13 11.18
CA PHE A 60 2.38 -8.13 10.12
C PHE A 60 2.85 -8.69 8.77
N SER A 61 3.98 -9.39 8.79
CA SER A 61 4.56 -9.96 7.58
C SER A 61 3.71 -11.07 6.98
N ALA A 62 2.96 -11.82 7.79
CA ALA A 62 2.03 -12.85 7.33
C ALA A 62 0.92 -12.26 6.44
N GLY A 63 0.33 -11.14 6.85
CA GLY A 63 -0.66 -10.44 6.02
C GLY A 63 -0.07 -9.98 4.68
N LEU A 64 1.14 -9.40 4.71
CA LEU A 64 1.83 -8.92 3.51
C LEU A 64 2.29 -10.06 2.59
N ALA A 65 2.70 -11.20 3.17
CA ALA A 65 2.97 -12.42 2.41
C ALA A 65 1.71 -12.97 1.74
N GLY A 66 0.59 -12.97 2.47
CA GLY A 66 -0.72 -13.29 1.92
C GLY A 66 -1.08 -12.38 0.74
N MET A 67 -0.85 -11.06 0.85
CA MET A 67 -1.08 -10.11 -0.25
C MET A 67 -0.22 -10.43 -1.48
N ALA A 68 1.03 -10.85 -1.28
CA ALA A 68 1.89 -11.28 -2.38
C ALA A 68 1.33 -12.56 -3.05
N ILE A 69 0.93 -13.55 -2.26
CA ILE A 69 0.33 -14.80 -2.76
C ILE A 69 -0.95 -14.50 -3.53
N GLY A 70 -1.87 -13.72 -2.95
CA GLY A 70 -3.13 -13.35 -3.59
C GLY A 70 -2.94 -12.61 -4.91
N GLY A 71 -2.06 -11.61 -4.93
CA GLY A 71 -1.77 -10.82 -6.13
C GLY A 71 -1.07 -11.60 -7.24
N ILE A 72 -0.15 -12.50 -6.90
CA ILE A 72 0.65 -13.25 -7.88
C ILE A 72 -0.11 -14.48 -8.41
N PHE A 73 -0.79 -15.23 -7.53
CA PHE A 73 -1.36 -16.53 -7.89
C PHE A 73 -2.88 -16.53 -8.07
N ILE A 74 -3.62 -15.72 -7.29
CA ILE A 74 -5.09 -15.72 -7.31
C ILE A 74 -5.62 -14.66 -8.27
N ALA A 75 -5.06 -13.44 -8.27
CA ALA A 75 -5.54 -12.36 -9.12
C ALA A 75 -5.57 -12.71 -10.62
N PRO A 76 -4.57 -13.41 -11.21
CA PRO A 76 -4.62 -13.80 -12.63
C PRO A 76 -5.75 -14.79 -12.97
N LEU A 77 -6.31 -15.48 -11.99
CA LEU A 77 -7.46 -16.34 -12.21
C LEU A 77 -8.73 -15.54 -12.57
N ALA A 78 -8.76 -14.24 -12.27
CA ALA A 78 -9.87 -13.36 -12.64
C ALA A 78 -10.08 -13.29 -14.16
N ASP A 79 -8.98 -13.36 -14.94
CA ASP A 79 -9.05 -13.35 -16.40
C ASP A 79 -9.56 -14.67 -16.99
N ARG A 80 -9.50 -15.78 -16.22
CA ARG A 80 -9.98 -17.11 -16.65
C ARG A 80 -11.37 -17.44 -16.11
N LEU A 81 -11.61 -17.18 -14.83
CA LEU A 81 -12.84 -17.57 -14.10
C LEU A 81 -13.90 -16.46 -14.07
N GLY A 82 -13.54 -15.24 -14.50
CA GLY A 82 -14.38 -14.06 -14.45
C GLY A 82 -14.10 -13.19 -13.20
N ARG A 83 -13.98 -11.91 -13.42
CA ARG A 83 -13.57 -10.92 -12.39
C ARG A 83 -14.53 -10.89 -11.20
N ARG A 84 -15.85 -10.92 -11.44
CA ARG A 84 -16.87 -10.91 -10.37
C ARG A 84 -16.70 -12.07 -9.41
N LYS A 85 -16.50 -13.30 -9.91
CA LYS A 85 -16.34 -14.51 -9.10
C LYS A 85 -15.09 -14.43 -8.22
N ILE A 86 -13.98 -14.02 -8.81
CA ILE A 86 -12.69 -13.93 -8.09
C ILE A 86 -12.73 -12.82 -7.03
N ILE A 87 -13.34 -11.66 -7.32
CA ILE A 87 -13.49 -10.58 -6.33
C ILE A 87 -14.38 -11.03 -5.17
N LEU A 88 -15.51 -11.70 -5.45
CA LEU A 88 -16.37 -12.23 -4.40
C LEU A 88 -15.66 -13.29 -3.55
N ALA A 89 -14.89 -14.19 -4.18
CA ALA A 89 -14.10 -15.19 -3.46
C ALA A 89 -13.02 -14.51 -2.59
N ALA A 90 -12.35 -13.49 -3.10
CA ALA A 90 -11.34 -12.73 -2.37
C ALA A 90 -11.96 -11.97 -1.18
N LEU A 91 -13.10 -11.30 -1.38
CA LEU A 91 -13.83 -10.63 -0.30
C LEU A 91 -14.35 -11.63 0.75
N ALA A 92 -14.80 -12.81 0.32
CA ALA A 92 -15.18 -13.87 1.25
C ALA A 92 -13.99 -14.34 2.10
N LEU A 93 -12.82 -14.51 1.47
CA LEU A 93 -11.58 -14.88 2.14
C LEU A 93 -11.15 -13.81 3.17
N MET A 94 -11.21 -12.52 2.79
CA MET A 94 -10.98 -11.40 3.70
C MET A 94 -11.97 -11.42 4.87
N SER A 95 -13.26 -11.56 4.58
CA SER A 95 -14.34 -11.58 5.59
C SER A 95 -14.14 -12.70 6.61
N VAL A 96 -13.88 -13.91 6.13
CA VAL A 96 -13.61 -15.07 7.00
C VAL A 96 -12.36 -14.84 7.84
N GLY A 97 -11.27 -14.39 7.23
CA GLY A 97 -10.03 -14.13 7.93
C GLY A 97 -10.15 -13.02 8.98
N MET A 98 -10.86 -11.91 8.67
CA MET A 98 -11.07 -10.81 9.62
C MET A 98 -12.00 -11.23 10.76
N MET A 99 -13.12 -11.86 10.47
CA MET A 99 -14.01 -12.39 11.52
C MET A 99 -13.30 -13.40 12.40
N ALA A 100 -12.57 -14.35 11.80
CA ALA A 100 -11.77 -15.32 12.55
C ALA A 100 -10.75 -14.65 13.46
N SER A 101 -10.12 -13.56 13.01
CA SER A 101 -9.14 -12.81 13.81
C SER A 101 -9.69 -12.25 15.11
N GLY A 102 -10.99 -12.00 15.21
CA GLY A 102 -11.65 -11.57 16.45
C GLY A 102 -11.88 -12.70 17.47
N PHE A 103 -11.79 -13.97 17.04
CA PHE A 103 -12.02 -15.16 17.87
C PHE A 103 -10.75 -15.99 18.15
N VAL A 104 -9.60 -15.56 17.67
CA VAL A 104 -8.34 -16.31 17.87
C VAL A 104 -7.96 -16.38 19.35
N ALA A 105 -7.45 -17.54 19.76
CA ALA A 105 -6.95 -17.81 21.11
C ALA A 105 -5.42 -17.95 21.15
N SER A 106 -4.75 -17.91 19.99
CA SER A 106 -3.29 -18.00 19.91
C SER A 106 -2.72 -17.16 18.76
N LEU A 107 -1.43 -16.81 18.90
CA LEU A 107 -0.72 -16.03 17.90
C LEU A 107 -0.69 -16.72 16.53
N TRP A 108 -0.50 -18.04 16.48
CA TRP A 108 -0.45 -18.79 15.22
C TRP A 108 -1.79 -18.84 14.49
N GLN A 109 -2.90 -18.84 15.23
CA GLN A 109 -4.22 -18.70 14.64
C GLN A 109 -4.39 -17.30 14.00
N LEU A 110 -3.89 -16.27 14.70
CA LEU A 110 -3.88 -14.90 14.15
C LEU A 110 -3.01 -14.81 12.90
N VAL A 111 -1.81 -15.39 12.90
CA VAL A 111 -0.93 -15.47 11.73
C VAL A 111 -1.65 -16.12 10.54
N ALA A 112 -2.29 -17.28 10.74
CA ALA A 112 -3.04 -17.96 9.70
C ALA A 112 -4.20 -17.09 9.16
N ALA A 113 -4.95 -16.46 10.06
CA ALA A 113 -6.02 -15.54 9.68
C ALA A 113 -5.49 -14.34 8.89
N ARG A 114 -4.32 -13.79 9.25
CA ARG A 114 -3.68 -12.69 8.50
C ARG A 114 -3.24 -13.10 7.10
N VAL A 115 -2.72 -14.32 6.92
CA VAL A 115 -2.42 -14.85 5.57
C VAL A 115 -3.69 -14.90 4.71
N LEU A 116 -4.80 -15.40 5.25
CA LEU A 116 -6.07 -15.46 4.54
C LEU A 116 -6.58 -14.07 4.13
N VAL A 117 -6.61 -13.13 5.07
CA VAL A 117 -6.98 -11.73 4.79
C VAL A 117 -6.08 -11.16 3.70
N GLY A 118 -4.76 -11.33 3.85
CA GLY A 118 -3.79 -10.85 2.86
C GLY A 118 -4.04 -11.42 1.47
N CYS A 119 -4.29 -12.72 1.33
CA CYS A 119 -4.60 -13.34 0.03
C CYS A 119 -5.81 -12.68 -0.63
N GLY A 120 -6.85 -12.38 0.13
CA GLY A 120 -8.01 -11.63 -0.36
C GLY A 120 -7.64 -10.22 -0.82
N ILE A 121 -6.95 -9.45 0.02
CA ILE A 121 -6.51 -8.08 -0.27
C ILE A 121 -5.67 -8.03 -1.56
N GLY A 122 -4.64 -8.87 -1.66
CA GLY A 122 -3.76 -8.88 -2.83
C GLY A 122 -4.48 -9.18 -4.13
N THR A 123 -5.51 -10.06 -4.08
CA THR A 123 -6.36 -10.39 -5.21
C THR A 123 -7.25 -9.22 -5.62
N VAL A 124 -7.90 -8.58 -4.67
CA VAL A 124 -8.84 -7.48 -4.91
C VAL A 124 -8.12 -6.25 -5.44
N LEU A 125 -6.98 -5.85 -4.86
CA LEU A 125 -6.21 -4.68 -5.29
C LEU A 125 -5.86 -4.71 -6.78
N ALA A 126 -5.46 -5.87 -7.31
CA ALA A 126 -5.14 -6.01 -8.72
C ALA A 126 -6.36 -5.77 -9.62
N ALA A 127 -7.54 -6.20 -9.19
CA ALA A 127 -8.78 -6.10 -9.97
C ALA A 127 -9.44 -4.71 -9.90
N MET A 128 -9.32 -4.00 -8.75
CA MET A 128 -10.04 -2.74 -8.51
C MET A 128 -9.64 -1.61 -9.45
N ALA A 129 -8.34 -1.44 -9.69
CA ALA A 129 -7.85 -0.39 -10.60
C ALA A 129 -8.35 -0.61 -12.04
N ALA A 130 -8.34 -1.85 -12.50
CA ALA A 130 -8.85 -2.22 -13.82
C ALA A 130 -10.35 -1.95 -13.94
N LEU A 131 -11.13 -2.38 -12.94
CA LEU A 131 -12.59 -2.16 -12.92
C LEU A 131 -12.95 -0.68 -12.89
N ALA A 132 -12.24 0.12 -12.09
CA ALA A 132 -12.48 1.57 -12.02
C ALA A 132 -12.19 2.24 -13.37
N ALA A 133 -11.10 1.86 -14.02
CA ALA A 133 -10.73 2.38 -15.33
C ALA A 133 -11.74 1.98 -16.42
N GLU A 134 -12.26 0.76 -16.40
CA GLU A 134 -13.27 0.26 -17.36
C GLU A 134 -14.65 0.90 -17.16
N ALA A 135 -15.01 1.19 -15.90
CA ALA A 135 -16.29 1.81 -15.55
C ALA A 135 -16.32 3.32 -15.85
N ALA A 136 -15.17 3.94 -16.01
CA ALA A 136 -15.03 5.36 -16.26
C ALA A 136 -15.24 5.72 -17.74
N PRO A 137 -15.82 6.89 -18.05
CA PRO A 137 -15.89 7.42 -19.41
C PRO A 137 -14.49 7.63 -20.01
N GLN A 138 -14.40 7.60 -21.34
CA GLN A 138 -13.17 7.95 -22.04
C GLN A 138 -12.66 9.34 -21.60
N GLY A 139 -11.35 9.45 -21.34
CA GLY A 139 -10.71 10.65 -20.82
C GLY A 139 -10.83 10.89 -19.32
N ARG A 140 -11.54 10.03 -18.55
CA ARG A 140 -11.66 10.12 -17.07
C ARG A 140 -11.18 8.88 -16.32
N ARG A 141 -10.50 7.96 -17.00
CA ARG A 141 -10.00 6.70 -16.42
C ARG A 141 -9.03 6.93 -15.27
N ASP A 142 -8.06 7.82 -15.46
CA ASP A 142 -7.05 8.13 -14.43
C ASP A 142 -7.69 8.78 -13.19
N MET A 143 -8.70 9.62 -13.40
CA MET A 143 -9.47 10.22 -12.31
C MET A 143 -10.22 9.15 -11.50
N ALA A 144 -10.87 8.18 -12.17
CA ALA A 144 -11.57 7.10 -11.49
C ALA A 144 -10.62 6.24 -10.65
N VAL A 145 -9.47 5.86 -11.22
CA VAL A 145 -8.44 5.11 -10.49
C VAL A 145 -7.91 5.93 -9.32
N GLY A 146 -7.65 7.22 -9.50
CA GLY A 146 -7.20 8.12 -8.44
C GLY A 146 -8.20 8.22 -7.29
N ILE A 147 -9.50 8.33 -7.59
CA ILE A 147 -10.57 8.33 -6.58
C ILE A 147 -10.55 7.03 -5.78
N VAL A 148 -10.49 5.88 -6.45
CA VAL A 148 -10.46 4.58 -5.77
C VAL A 148 -9.23 4.45 -4.87
N GLN A 149 -8.06 4.86 -5.35
CA GLN A 149 -6.81 4.79 -4.59
C GLN A 149 -6.80 5.73 -3.36
N ALA A 150 -7.55 6.84 -3.38
CA ALA A 150 -7.71 7.71 -2.23
C ALA A 150 -8.49 7.07 -1.08
N GLY A 151 -9.23 5.99 -1.33
CA GLY A 151 -9.98 5.24 -0.31
C GLY A 151 -9.09 4.66 0.79
N TYR A 152 -7.94 4.11 0.42
CA TYR A 152 -7.01 3.49 1.37
C TYR A 152 -6.52 4.46 2.48
N PRO A 153 -5.85 5.59 2.16
CA PRO A 153 -5.37 6.49 3.21
C PRO A 153 -6.52 7.13 4.00
N LEU A 154 -7.65 7.39 3.36
CA LEU A 154 -8.83 7.92 4.04
C LEU A 154 -9.35 6.93 5.11
N ALA A 155 -9.49 5.66 4.73
CA ALA A 155 -9.88 4.61 5.66
C ALA A 155 -8.87 4.43 6.79
N ALA A 156 -7.57 4.52 6.51
CA ALA A 156 -6.53 4.42 7.52
C ALA A 156 -6.65 5.51 8.59
N VAL A 157 -6.97 6.75 8.19
CA VAL A 157 -7.23 7.84 9.14
C VAL A 157 -8.48 7.57 9.98
N PHE A 158 -9.61 7.22 9.35
CA PHE A 158 -10.84 6.94 10.10
C PHE A 158 -10.69 5.73 11.03
N THR A 159 -10.02 4.68 10.57
CA THR A 159 -9.74 3.49 11.41
C THR A 159 -8.90 3.88 12.62
N GLY A 160 -7.90 4.76 12.47
CA GLY A 160 -7.10 5.26 13.58
C GLY A 160 -7.93 6.06 14.59
N LEU A 161 -8.79 6.97 14.11
CA LEU A 161 -9.67 7.75 14.98
C LEU A 161 -10.67 6.85 15.74
N ILE A 162 -11.25 5.87 15.05
CA ILE A 162 -12.17 4.90 15.67
C ILE A 162 -11.39 4.03 16.67
N ALA A 163 -10.22 3.51 16.30
CA ALA A 163 -9.40 2.68 17.17
C ALA A 163 -8.97 3.43 18.44
N ALA A 164 -8.54 4.69 18.33
CA ALA A 164 -8.12 5.50 19.48
C ALA A 164 -9.24 5.66 20.53
N HIS A 165 -10.52 5.72 20.10
CA HIS A 165 -11.67 5.84 20.97
C HIS A 165 -12.22 4.50 21.45
N MET A 166 -12.29 3.50 20.55
CA MET A 166 -13.00 2.26 20.81
C MET A 166 -12.10 1.19 21.45
N LEU A 167 -10.80 1.21 21.19
CA LEU A 167 -9.87 0.20 21.70
C LEU A 167 -9.86 0.13 23.24
N PRO A 168 -9.83 1.26 23.99
CA PRO A 168 -9.89 1.24 25.45
C PRO A 168 -11.21 0.71 26.02
N ILE A 169 -12.32 0.82 25.26
CA ILE A 169 -13.68 0.47 25.70
C ILE A 169 -14.05 -0.97 25.28
N TRP A 170 -13.75 -1.34 24.05
CA TRP A 170 -14.21 -2.59 23.45
C TRP A 170 -13.16 -3.68 23.43
N GLY A 171 -11.87 -3.32 23.56
CA GLY A 171 -10.76 -4.22 23.33
C GLY A 171 -10.53 -4.51 21.84
N TRP A 172 -9.41 -5.11 21.54
CA TRP A 172 -8.96 -5.34 20.15
C TRP A 172 -9.81 -6.40 19.41
N GLN A 173 -10.34 -7.41 20.13
CA GLN A 173 -11.17 -8.47 19.53
C GLN A 173 -12.42 -7.88 18.87
N LYS A 174 -13.16 -7.05 19.63
CA LYS A 174 -14.39 -6.43 19.11
C LYS A 174 -14.09 -5.47 17.96
N LEU A 175 -12.96 -4.78 18.00
CA LEU A 175 -12.54 -3.90 16.92
C LEU A 175 -12.30 -4.69 15.62
N LEU A 176 -11.65 -5.86 15.70
CA LEU A 176 -11.48 -6.78 14.56
C LEU A 176 -12.81 -7.33 14.05
N LEU A 177 -13.76 -7.65 14.95
CA LEU A 177 -15.08 -8.12 14.54
C LEU A 177 -15.87 -7.04 13.81
N VAL A 178 -15.80 -5.79 14.24
CA VAL A 178 -16.45 -4.66 13.55
C VAL A 178 -15.84 -4.47 12.15
N ALA A 179 -14.51 -4.54 12.04
CA ALA A 179 -13.82 -4.48 10.76
C ALA A 179 -14.21 -5.65 9.84
N GLY A 180 -14.28 -6.86 10.41
CA GLY A 180 -14.75 -8.04 9.68
C GLY A 180 -16.20 -7.90 9.20
N ALA A 181 -17.09 -7.35 10.03
CA ALA A 181 -18.48 -7.08 9.65
C ALA A 181 -18.56 -6.07 8.48
N ALA A 182 -17.73 -5.03 8.49
CA ALA A 182 -17.64 -4.09 7.37
C ALA A 182 -17.22 -4.79 6.07
N THR A 183 -16.28 -5.74 6.16
CA THR A 183 -15.83 -6.54 5.00
C THR A 183 -16.96 -7.46 4.50
N VAL A 184 -17.71 -8.09 5.42
CA VAL A 184 -18.87 -8.95 5.07
C VAL A 184 -19.92 -8.17 4.30
N ILE A 185 -20.21 -6.92 4.67
CA ILE A 185 -21.19 -6.06 3.98
C ILE A 185 -20.80 -5.83 2.51
N MET A 186 -19.50 -5.84 2.18
CA MET A 186 -19.05 -5.68 0.79
C MET A 186 -19.46 -6.86 -0.11
N LEU A 187 -19.69 -8.05 0.43
CA LEU A 187 -20.08 -9.23 -0.36
C LEU A 187 -21.42 -9.04 -1.10
N PRO A 188 -22.54 -8.77 -0.41
CA PRO A 188 -23.82 -8.56 -1.10
C PRO A 188 -23.77 -7.32 -2.00
N LEU A 189 -23.12 -6.24 -1.61
CA LEU A 189 -22.96 -5.05 -2.43
C LEU A 189 -22.24 -5.37 -3.74
N THR A 190 -21.13 -6.09 -3.67
CA THR A 190 -20.38 -6.51 -4.85
C THR A 190 -21.21 -7.44 -5.73
N TRP A 191 -21.93 -8.39 -5.13
CA TRP A 191 -22.78 -9.30 -5.86
C TRP A 191 -23.92 -8.58 -6.62
N MET A 192 -24.48 -7.52 -6.04
CA MET A 192 -25.57 -6.74 -6.66
C MET A 192 -25.08 -5.76 -7.73
N ILE A 193 -23.93 -5.13 -7.53
CA ILE A 193 -23.45 -4.02 -8.37
C ILE A 193 -22.59 -4.52 -9.52
N LEU A 194 -21.76 -5.55 -9.31
CA LEU A 194 -20.80 -5.99 -10.31
C LEU A 194 -21.44 -6.94 -11.32
N PRO A 195 -21.47 -6.58 -12.62
CA PRO A 195 -22.03 -7.45 -13.65
C PRO A 195 -21.16 -8.71 -13.86
N ASP A 196 -21.81 -9.83 -14.14
CA ASP A 196 -21.10 -11.07 -14.50
C ASP A 196 -20.70 -11.01 -15.98
N ARG A 197 -19.52 -10.44 -16.25
CA ARG A 197 -18.98 -10.33 -17.60
C ARG A 197 -18.18 -11.60 -17.90
N ARG A 198 -18.59 -12.37 -18.91
CA ARG A 198 -17.79 -13.50 -19.39
C ARG A 198 -16.55 -12.96 -20.09
N VAL A 199 -15.38 -13.42 -19.67
CA VAL A 199 -14.11 -13.16 -20.36
C VAL A 199 -14.11 -14.00 -21.65
N THR A 200 -13.95 -13.35 -22.79
CA THR A 200 -13.74 -14.03 -24.07
C THR A 200 -12.24 -14.25 -24.27
N ALA A 201 -11.89 -15.32 -25.00
CA ALA A 201 -10.48 -15.68 -25.23
C ALA A 201 -9.67 -14.58 -25.95
N ASP A 202 -10.34 -13.67 -26.65
CA ASP A 202 -9.74 -12.51 -27.34
C ASP A 202 -9.30 -11.37 -26.38
N ASP A 203 -9.73 -11.40 -25.12
CA ASP A 203 -9.41 -10.39 -24.13
C ASP A 203 -8.04 -10.63 -23.41
N GLN A 204 -7.30 -11.66 -23.78
CA GLN A 204 -5.99 -11.96 -23.19
C GLN A 204 -4.90 -11.20 -23.93
N PRO A 205 -4.33 -10.10 -23.40
CA PRO A 205 -3.12 -9.53 -23.97
C PRO A 205 -1.99 -10.56 -23.78
N ALA A 206 -1.44 -11.04 -24.89
CA ALA A 206 -0.15 -11.72 -24.88
C ALA A 206 0.90 -10.70 -24.42
N GLY A 207 1.14 -10.65 -23.13
CA GLY A 207 2.16 -9.78 -22.55
C GLY A 207 3.54 -10.17 -23.09
N PRO A 208 4.43 -9.22 -23.35
CA PRO A 208 5.79 -9.50 -23.76
C PRO A 208 6.46 -10.39 -22.72
N ALA A 209 7.27 -11.35 -23.17
CA ALA A 209 7.98 -12.26 -22.31
C ALA A 209 8.90 -11.51 -21.33
N PHE A 210 9.09 -12.04 -20.13
CA PHE A 210 10.04 -11.55 -19.12
C PHE A 210 11.42 -11.17 -19.74
N GLY A 211 11.87 -11.91 -20.76
CA GLY A 211 13.12 -11.63 -21.46
C GLY A 211 13.22 -10.22 -22.05
N ALA A 212 12.11 -9.59 -22.41
CA ALA A 212 12.11 -8.21 -22.91
C ALA A 212 12.56 -7.19 -21.86
N LEU A 213 12.32 -7.45 -20.57
CA LEU A 213 12.75 -6.58 -19.47
C LEU A 213 14.26 -6.68 -19.21
N MET A 214 14.88 -7.81 -19.59
CA MET A 214 16.30 -8.11 -19.43
C MET A 214 17.11 -7.79 -20.69
N ALA A 215 16.50 -7.20 -21.72
CA ALA A 215 17.21 -6.69 -22.88
C ALA A 215 18.28 -5.65 -22.48
N ALA A 216 19.36 -5.56 -23.23
CA ALA A 216 20.54 -4.78 -22.85
C ALA A 216 20.26 -3.30 -22.58
N ASP A 217 19.28 -2.71 -23.28
CA ASP A 217 18.83 -1.34 -23.16
C ASP A 217 17.94 -1.07 -21.94
N LEU A 218 17.21 -2.09 -21.45
CA LEU A 218 16.28 -1.95 -20.32
C LEU A 218 16.80 -2.54 -19.01
N ARG A 219 17.71 -3.52 -19.07
CA ARG A 219 18.16 -4.30 -17.89
C ARG A 219 18.61 -3.42 -16.72
N ALA A 220 19.46 -2.44 -16.97
CA ALA A 220 20.00 -1.59 -15.90
C ALA A 220 18.87 -0.78 -15.21
N ARG A 221 17.93 -0.23 -15.97
CA ARG A 221 16.79 0.54 -15.44
C ARG A 221 15.81 -0.35 -14.70
N THR A 222 15.56 -1.54 -15.21
CA THR A 222 14.72 -2.57 -14.57
C THR A 222 15.28 -2.98 -13.21
N LEU A 223 16.56 -3.30 -13.14
CA LEU A 223 17.22 -3.67 -11.87
C LEU A 223 17.23 -2.52 -10.87
N LEU A 224 17.52 -1.29 -11.31
CA LEU A 224 17.45 -0.12 -10.44
C LEU A 224 16.03 0.12 -9.91
N LEU A 225 15.01 -0.02 -10.76
CA LEU A 225 13.62 0.10 -10.34
C LEU A 225 13.25 -0.98 -9.31
N TRP A 226 13.68 -2.23 -9.53
CA TRP A 226 13.42 -3.34 -8.60
C TRP A 226 14.07 -3.10 -7.24
N VAL A 227 15.33 -2.65 -7.22
CA VAL A 227 16.00 -2.26 -5.97
C VAL A 227 15.26 -1.12 -5.28
N ALA A 228 14.86 -0.08 -6.02
CA ALA A 228 14.13 1.05 -5.46
C ALA A 228 12.78 0.64 -4.88
N VAL A 229 11.99 -0.15 -5.61
CA VAL A 229 10.66 -0.58 -5.14
C VAL A 229 10.77 -1.57 -3.98
N PHE A 230 11.72 -2.50 -3.99
CA PHE A 230 11.96 -3.45 -2.90
C PHE A 230 12.34 -2.73 -1.60
N THR A 231 13.38 -1.88 -1.67
CA THR A 231 13.88 -1.17 -0.50
C THR A 231 12.90 -0.09 -0.01
N GLY A 232 12.20 0.57 -0.94
CA GLY A 232 11.15 1.52 -0.62
C GLY A 232 9.98 0.89 0.12
N LEU A 233 9.45 -0.25 -0.37
CA LEU A 233 8.38 -0.99 0.32
C LEU A 233 8.82 -1.58 1.66
N MET A 234 10.08 -1.98 1.79
CA MET A 234 10.65 -2.46 3.03
C MET A 234 10.53 -1.38 4.12
N VAL A 235 10.97 -0.15 3.83
CA VAL A 235 10.88 0.95 4.79
C VAL A 235 9.42 1.39 5.01
N LEU A 236 8.63 1.49 3.95
CA LEU A 236 7.24 1.93 4.02
C LEU A 236 6.41 1.02 4.92
N TYR A 237 6.45 -0.29 4.70
CA TYR A 237 5.68 -1.23 5.52
C TYR A 237 6.24 -1.43 6.93
N PHE A 238 7.53 -1.19 7.14
CA PHE A 238 8.06 -1.06 8.50
C PHE A 238 7.36 0.09 9.23
N ILE A 239 7.38 1.30 8.66
CA ILE A 239 6.76 2.46 9.30
C ILE A 239 5.26 2.26 9.49
N VAL A 240 4.52 1.88 8.44
CA VAL A 240 3.06 1.66 8.52
C VAL A 240 2.68 0.67 9.62
N SER A 241 3.44 -0.41 9.76
CA SER A 241 3.15 -1.46 10.75
C SER A 241 3.51 -1.05 12.18
N TRP A 242 4.60 -0.30 12.34
CA TRP A 242 5.18 -0.08 13.66
C TRP A 242 5.01 1.34 14.20
N ILE A 243 4.56 2.33 13.41
CA ILE A 243 4.51 3.74 13.83
C ILE A 243 3.74 3.98 15.15
N PRO A 244 2.61 3.30 15.47
CA PRO A 244 1.96 3.46 16.77
C PRO A 244 2.84 2.97 17.90
N LYS A 245 3.47 1.79 17.76
CA LYS A 245 4.36 1.20 18.76
C LYS A 245 5.62 2.04 18.94
N LEU A 246 6.24 2.48 17.84
CA LEU A 246 7.43 3.34 17.87
C LEU A 246 7.15 4.67 18.56
N SER A 247 5.94 5.21 18.40
CA SER A 247 5.51 6.43 19.08
C SER A 247 5.38 6.23 20.59
N ILE A 248 4.90 5.06 21.02
CA ILE A 248 4.85 4.69 22.45
C ILE A 248 6.27 4.54 23.01
N GLU A 249 7.18 3.90 22.29
CA GLU A 249 8.60 3.80 22.66
C GLU A 249 9.28 5.19 22.72
N ALA A 250 8.82 6.16 21.92
CA ALA A 250 9.25 7.56 21.98
C ALA A 250 8.60 8.35 23.13
N GLY A 251 7.78 7.72 24.00
CA GLY A 251 7.21 8.32 25.19
C GLY A 251 5.75 8.78 25.07
N LEU A 252 5.04 8.46 23.99
CA LEU A 252 3.63 8.79 23.84
C LEU A 252 2.74 7.76 24.58
N SER A 253 1.54 8.19 24.98
CA SER A 253 0.49 7.27 25.41
C SER A 253 0.03 6.38 24.24
N GLU A 254 -0.61 5.26 24.53
CA GLU A 254 -1.14 4.35 23.52
C GLU A 254 -2.12 5.06 22.56
N THR A 255 -3.02 5.86 23.08
CA THR A 255 -3.95 6.66 22.28
C THR A 255 -3.21 7.64 21.35
N ASN A 256 -2.19 8.34 21.86
CA ASN A 256 -1.38 9.25 21.04
C ASN A 256 -0.53 8.50 20.01
N GLY A 257 -0.10 7.27 20.32
CA GLY A 257 0.55 6.38 19.34
C GLY A 257 -0.37 6.03 18.17
N ILE A 258 -1.65 5.75 18.44
CA ILE A 258 -2.66 5.53 17.39
C ILE A 258 -2.88 6.81 16.57
N TYR A 259 -2.95 7.98 17.21
CA TYR A 259 -3.04 9.26 16.50
C TYR A 259 -1.81 9.54 15.63
N ALA A 260 -0.61 9.14 16.07
CA ALA A 260 0.60 9.23 15.23
C ALA A 260 0.47 8.40 13.96
N GLY A 261 -0.08 7.18 14.06
CA GLY A 261 -0.38 6.34 12.90
C GLY A 261 -1.44 6.95 11.97
N ALA A 262 -2.50 7.54 12.52
CA ALA A 262 -3.53 8.23 11.74
C ALA A 262 -2.95 9.46 11.02
N LEU A 263 -2.13 10.26 11.70
CA LEU A 263 -1.48 11.43 11.13
C LEU A 263 -0.42 11.06 10.09
N TYR A 264 0.32 9.97 10.29
CA TYR A 264 1.19 9.42 9.26
C TYR A 264 0.40 9.11 7.98
N ASN A 265 -0.74 8.43 8.07
CA ASN A 265 -1.58 8.11 6.92
C ASN A 265 -2.21 9.35 6.27
N PHE A 266 -2.58 10.35 7.06
CA PHE A 266 -3.01 11.64 6.52
C PHE A 266 -1.85 12.34 5.79
N GLY A 267 -0.65 12.30 6.35
CA GLY A 267 0.57 12.77 5.69
C GLY A 267 0.85 12.00 4.39
N ALA A 268 0.64 10.69 4.38
CA ALA A 268 0.78 9.85 3.19
C ALA A 268 -0.15 10.29 2.04
N PHE A 269 -1.39 10.63 2.37
CA PHE A 269 -2.34 11.21 1.42
C PHE A 269 -1.83 12.55 0.85
N VAL A 270 -1.45 13.49 1.72
CA VAL A 270 -0.92 14.80 1.32
C VAL A 270 0.36 14.64 0.48
N GLY A 271 1.26 13.74 0.87
CA GLY A 271 2.50 13.45 0.17
C GLY A 271 2.28 12.92 -1.24
N THR A 272 1.32 12.01 -1.40
CA THR A 272 0.93 11.47 -2.72
C THR A 272 0.41 12.58 -3.64
N MET A 273 -0.46 13.44 -3.12
CA MET A 273 -0.97 14.59 -3.88
C MET A 273 0.15 15.58 -4.23
N SER A 274 1.03 15.89 -3.27
CA SER A 274 2.17 16.77 -3.48
C SER A 274 3.11 16.22 -4.55
N MET A 275 3.44 14.93 -4.51
CA MET A 275 4.27 14.26 -5.51
C MET A 275 3.63 14.34 -6.90
N SER A 276 2.33 14.07 -7.00
CA SER A 276 1.59 14.18 -8.28
C SER A 276 1.67 15.59 -8.87
N MET A 277 1.53 16.63 -8.04
CA MET A 277 1.63 18.02 -8.48
C MET A 277 3.07 18.41 -8.83
N LEU A 278 4.06 18.02 -8.04
CA LEU A 278 5.46 18.36 -8.29
C LEU A 278 6.02 17.63 -9.52
N SER A 279 5.57 16.41 -9.79
CA SER A 279 6.01 15.63 -10.95
C SER A 279 5.70 16.29 -12.30
N THR A 280 4.74 17.22 -12.34
CA THR A 280 4.42 18.01 -13.55
C THR A 280 5.43 19.14 -13.79
N ARG A 281 6.18 19.57 -12.76
CA ARG A 281 7.10 20.73 -12.82
C ARG A 281 8.57 20.35 -12.72
N PHE A 282 8.85 19.24 -12.04
CA PHE A 282 10.22 18.82 -11.73
C PHE A 282 10.49 17.39 -12.19
N PRO A 283 11.71 17.05 -12.62
CA PRO A 283 12.06 15.70 -13.03
C PRO A 283 11.99 14.73 -11.87
N LEU A 284 11.31 13.60 -12.10
CA LEU A 284 11.10 12.52 -11.11
C LEU A 284 12.41 12.04 -10.47
N GLY A 285 13.47 11.89 -11.26
CA GLY A 285 14.79 11.49 -10.77
C GLY A 285 15.42 12.44 -9.73
N ARG A 286 14.87 13.66 -9.52
CA ARG A 286 15.33 14.59 -8.48
C ARG A 286 14.35 14.69 -7.32
N ILE A 287 13.05 14.74 -7.59
CA ILE A 287 12.06 14.94 -6.53
C ILE A 287 11.87 13.68 -5.68
N ILE A 288 11.92 12.48 -6.28
CA ILE A 288 11.80 11.22 -5.54
C ILE A 288 12.90 11.10 -4.48
N PRO A 289 14.22 11.22 -4.83
CA PRO A 289 15.29 11.16 -3.83
C PRO A 289 15.17 12.27 -2.78
N ALA A 290 14.77 13.49 -3.15
CA ALA A 290 14.58 14.57 -2.20
C ALA A 290 13.52 14.23 -1.14
N PHE A 291 12.37 13.69 -1.54
CA PHE A 291 11.34 13.23 -0.61
C PHE A 291 11.85 12.10 0.29
N LEU A 292 12.50 11.09 -0.28
CA LEU A 292 12.99 9.93 0.49
C LEU A 292 14.10 10.32 1.48
N LEU A 293 15.05 11.16 1.07
CA LEU A 293 16.11 11.63 1.97
C LEU A 293 15.53 12.53 3.08
N SER A 294 14.56 13.39 2.76
CA SER A 294 13.85 14.18 3.78
C SER A 294 13.12 13.27 4.78
N SER A 295 12.56 12.15 4.30
CA SER A 295 11.97 11.14 5.18
C SER A 295 13.02 10.51 6.11
N GLY A 296 14.21 10.19 5.61
CA GLY A 296 15.31 9.68 6.42
C GLY A 296 15.71 10.66 7.53
N VAL A 297 15.80 11.95 7.22
CA VAL A 297 16.07 12.99 8.23
C VAL A 297 14.95 13.04 9.27
N ALA A 298 13.67 13.03 8.85
CA ALA A 298 12.54 13.04 9.76
C ALA A 298 12.49 11.78 10.66
N MET A 299 12.83 10.60 10.10
CA MET A 299 12.95 9.35 10.84
C MET A 299 14.07 9.42 11.89
N MET A 300 15.23 9.99 11.54
CA MET A 300 16.33 10.18 12.50
C MET A 300 15.95 11.15 13.63
N ILE A 301 15.25 12.24 13.31
CA ILE A 301 14.74 13.17 14.33
C ILE A 301 13.76 12.44 15.25
N PHE A 302 12.83 11.67 14.68
CA PHE A 302 11.85 10.89 15.45
C PHE A 302 12.52 9.90 16.43
N GLY A 303 13.58 9.23 16.00
CA GLY A 303 14.27 8.21 16.80
C GLY A 303 15.32 8.73 17.75
N SER A 304 15.79 9.99 17.60
CA SER A 304 16.96 10.49 18.34
C SER A 304 16.62 11.62 19.31
N VAL A 305 15.49 12.32 19.11
CA VAL A 305 15.14 13.51 19.88
C VAL A 305 13.89 13.23 20.73
N SER A 306 13.98 13.45 22.03
CA SER A 306 12.79 13.48 22.88
C SER A 306 11.98 14.74 22.60
N MET A 307 10.74 14.54 22.16
CA MET A 307 9.87 15.62 21.69
C MET A 307 8.59 15.70 22.52
N SER A 308 7.97 16.87 22.54
CA SER A 308 6.60 17.00 23.04
C SER A 308 5.61 16.22 22.15
N VAL A 309 4.46 15.83 22.71
CA VAL A 309 3.43 15.08 21.98
C VAL A 309 3.05 15.75 20.64
N PRO A 310 2.74 17.07 20.57
CA PRO A 310 2.41 17.70 19.29
C PRO A 310 3.54 17.63 18.26
N LEU A 311 4.78 17.76 18.70
CA LEU A 311 5.94 17.71 17.80
C LEU A 311 6.17 16.30 17.26
N THR A 312 6.05 15.26 18.10
CA THR A 312 6.12 13.86 17.67
C THR A 312 5.04 13.54 16.64
N LEU A 313 3.82 14.01 16.85
CA LEU A 313 2.70 13.85 15.92
C LEU A 313 2.97 14.58 14.59
N LEU A 314 3.53 15.79 14.65
CA LEU A 314 3.94 16.53 13.44
C LEU A 314 5.03 15.81 12.66
N VAL A 315 6.05 15.27 13.35
CA VAL A 315 7.12 14.52 12.68
C VAL A 315 6.57 13.23 12.06
N ALA A 316 5.64 12.52 12.71
CA ALA A 316 4.96 11.37 12.13
C ALA A 316 4.19 11.75 10.85
N PHE A 317 3.49 12.89 10.84
CA PHE A 317 2.84 13.43 9.64
C PHE A 317 3.88 13.73 8.53
N VAL A 318 4.99 14.37 8.85
CA VAL A 318 6.06 14.70 7.89
C VAL A 318 6.67 13.43 7.29
N ILE A 319 6.90 12.39 8.11
CA ILE A 319 7.36 11.08 7.61
C ILE A 319 6.33 10.54 6.60
N GLY A 320 5.04 10.61 6.91
CA GLY A 320 3.97 10.21 5.98
C GLY A 320 4.04 10.97 4.65
N VAL A 321 4.13 12.30 4.69
CA VAL A 321 4.24 13.15 3.49
C VAL A 321 5.44 12.75 2.64
N THR A 322 6.60 12.63 3.26
CA THR A 322 7.88 12.47 2.55
C THR A 322 8.11 11.03 2.10
N LEU A 323 7.83 10.04 2.94
CA LEU A 323 8.03 8.63 2.61
C LEU A 323 7.05 8.15 1.55
N GLN A 324 5.75 8.34 1.79
CA GLN A 324 4.72 7.89 0.86
C GLN A 324 4.73 8.68 -0.45
N GLY A 325 4.93 10.00 -0.37
CA GLY A 325 5.08 10.85 -1.55
C GLY A 325 6.25 10.38 -2.41
N GLY A 326 7.44 10.21 -1.81
CA GLY A 326 8.62 9.71 -2.51
C GLY A 326 8.40 8.34 -3.14
N TYR A 327 7.82 7.40 -2.37
CA TYR A 327 7.54 6.05 -2.87
C TYR A 327 6.55 6.05 -4.04
N ASN A 328 5.45 6.81 -3.94
CA ASN A 328 4.44 6.86 -5.00
C ASN A 328 4.94 7.50 -6.30
N GLY A 329 6.01 8.29 -6.24
CA GLY A 329 6.73 8.77 -7.43
C GLY A 329 7.39 7.66 -8.26
N MET A 330 7.57 6.45 -7.70
CA MET A 330 8.11 5.30 -8.44
C MET A 330 7.21 4.84 -9.59
N TRP A 331 5.90 5.02 -9.49
CA TRP A 331 4.96 4.55 -10.52
C TRP A 331 5.06 5.37 -11.82
N PRO A 332 5.03 6.71 -11.79
CA PRO A 332 5.31 7.49 -13.00
C PRO A 332 6.75 7.30 -13.49
N LEU A 333 7.73 7.08 -12.60
CA LEU A 333 9.10 6.73 -13.02
C LEU A 333 9.12 5.39 -13.77
N ALA A 334 8.46 4.35 -13.25
CA ALA A 334 8.32 3.06 -13.90
C ALA A 334 7.65 3.18 -15.27
N ALA A 335 6.59 3.99 -15.37
CA ALA A 335 5.92 4.26 -16.64
C ALA A 335 6.83 4.96 -17.68
N ALA A 336 7.77 5.78 -17.22
CA ALA A 336 8.77 6.46 -18.07
C ALA A 336 9.93 5.53 -18.48
N ILE A 337 10.25 4.52 -17.66
CA ILE A 337 11.31 3.54 -17.96
C ILE A 337 10.92 2.61 -19.10
N TYR A 338 9.66 2.12 -19.08
CA TYR A 338 9.24 1.05 -19.98
C TYR A 338 8.48 1.58 -21.22
N PRO A 339 8.84 1.08 -22.43
CA PRO A 339 8.01 1.25 -23.63
C PRO A 339 6.60 0.68 -23.39
N GLU A 340 5.61 1.20 -24.14
CA GLU A 340 4.21 0.79 -23.99
C GLU A 340 4.01 -0.72 -24.08
N ALA A 341 4.73 -1.38 -24.98
CA ALA A 341 4.64 -2.83 -25.22
C ALA A 341 4.98 -3.68 -23.98
N CYS A 342 5.91 -3.26 -23.11
CA CYS A 342 6.33 -4.03 -21.92
C CYS A 342 6.05 -3.33 -20.60
N ARG A 343 5.38 -2.15 -20.60
CA ARG A 343 5.12 -1.33 -19.40
C ARG A 343 4.34 -2.08 -18.32
N ALA A 344 3.23 -2.71 -18.70
CA ALA A 344 2.40 -3.47 -17.76
C ALA A 344 3.18 -4.62 -17.11
N THR A 345 3.94 -5.38 -17.92
CA THR A 345 4.80 -6.47 -17.43
C THR A 345 5.90 -5.95 -16.50
N GLY A 346 6.57 -4.84 -16.87
CA GLY A 346 7.64 -4.25 -16.06
C GLY A 346 7.16 -3.75 -14.72
N ILE A 347 6.01 -3.04 -14.69
CA ILE A 347 5.38 -2.59 -13.44
C ILE A 347 4.92 -3.79 -12.60
N GLY A 348 4.30 -4.80 -13.21
CA GLY A 348 3.86 -6.00 -12.51
C GLY A 348 5.00 -6.73 -11.80
N TRP A 349 6.15 -6.90 -12.47
CA TRP A 349 7.35 -7.50 -11.85
C TRP A 349 7.94 -6.62 -10.76
N ALA A 350 7.96 -5.30 -10.92
CA ALA A 350 8.41 -4.39 -9.89
C ALA A 350 7.54 -4.50 -8.62
N VAL A 351 6.21 -4.58 -8.78
CA VAL A 351 5.28 -4.82 -7.66
C VAL A 351 5.56 -6.17 -7.00
N ALA A 352 5.71 -7.25 -7.79
CA ALA A 352 5.94 -8.59 -7.26
C ALA A 352 7.22 -8.67 -6.41
N ILE A 353 8.34 -8.11 -6.92
CA ILE A 353 9.62 -8.03 -6.21
C ILE A 353 9.50 -7.14 -4.96
N GLY A 354 8.84 -6.02 -5.10
CA GLY A 354 8.61 -5.10 -3.99
C GLY A 354 7.84 -5.73 -2.82
N ARG A 355 6.93 -6.68 -3.08
CA ARG A 355 6.24 -7.43 -2.01
C ARG A 355 7.20 -8.18 -1.10
N GLY A 356 8.33 -8.66 -1.61
CA GLY A 356 9.40 -9.23 -0.78
C GLY A 356 9.94 -8.22 0.24
N GLY A 357 10.19 -6.98 -0.18
CA GLY A 357 10.59 -5.89 0.72
C GLY A 357 9.52 -5.58 1.76
N ALA A 358 8.25 -5.52 1.34
CA ALA A 358 7.12 -5.31 2.23
C ALA A 358 7.04 -6.36 3.37
N VAL A 359 7.29 -7.63 3.05
CA VAL A 359 7.29 -8.74 4.03
C VAL A 359 8.48 -8.63 4.98
N ILE A 360 9.68 -8.35 4.45
CA ILE A 360 10.90 -8.28 5.26
C ILE A 360 10.90 -7.07 6.20
N GLY A 361 10.31 -5.95 5.78
CA GLY A 361 10.31 -4.72 6.56
C GLY A 361 9.80 -4.89 7.99
N PRO A 362 8.54 -5.22 8.23
CA PRO A 362 8.01 -5.38 9.57
C PRO A 362 8.67 -6.50 10.37
N LEU A 363 9.06 -7.60 9.70
CA LEU A 363 9.74 -8.73 10.34
C LEU A 363 11.09 -8.33 10.92
N MET A 364 11.93 -7.66 10.13
CA MET A 364 13.23 -7.15 10.58
C MET A 364 13.07 -6.11 11.68
N GLY A 365 12.06 -5.23 11.59
CA GLY A 365 11.76 -4.26 12.64
C GLY A 365 11.41 -4.92 13.96
N GLY A 366 10.57 -5.95 13.94
CA GLY A 366 10.22 -6.73 15.11
C GLY A 366 11.43 -7.40 15.74
N TYR A 367 12.28 -8.04 14.94
CA TYR A 367 13.52 -8.68 15.40
C TYR A 367 14.49 -7.68 16.03
N LEU A 368 14.73 -6.53 15.41
CA LEU A 368 15.60 -5.49 15.95
C LEU A 368 15.07 -4.92 17.28
N MET A 369 13.75 -4.71 17.40
CA MET A 369 13.15 -4.25 18.66
C MET A 369 13.26 -5.34 19.75
N ALA A 370 13.02 -6.59 19.42
CA ALA A 370 13.15 -7.70 20.38
C ALA A 370 14.59 -7.89 20.88
N SER A 371 15.60 -7.54 20.07
CA SER A 371 17.02 -7.57 20.47
C SER A 371 17.44 -6.40 21.37
N GLY A 372 16.51 -5.51 21.76
CA GLY A 372 16.82 -4.35 22.60
C GLY A 372 17.51 -3.19 21.86
N THR A 373 17.43 -3.18 20.52
CA THR A 373 17.99 -2.10 19.70
C THR A 373 17.32 -0.77 20.06
N SER A 374 18.13 0.27 20.32
CA SER A 374 17.58 1.60 20.60
C SER A 374 16.79 2.17 19.41
N LEU A 375 15.81 3.03 19.69
CA LEU A 375 14.97 3.65 18.66
C LEU A 375 15.80 4.37 17.60
N THR A 376 16.85 5.07 18.01
CA THR A 376 17.79 5.76 17.10
C THR A 376 18.48 4.78 16.15
N LEU A 377 19.01 3.67 16.66
CA LEU A 377 19.71 2.68 15.85
C LEU A 377 18.75 1.92 14.95
N LEU A 378 17.52 1.68 15.40
CA LEU A 378 16.46 1.08 14.60
C LEU A 378 16.14 1.95 13.37
N PHE A 379 15.92 3.25 13.54
CA PHE A 379 15.70 4.16 12.42
C PHE A 379 16.93 4.32 11.54
N ALA A 380 18.13 4.36 12.11
CA ALA A 380 19.37 4.38 11.33
C ALA A 380 19.52 3.15 10.43
N ALA A 381 19.16 1.95 10.92
CA ALA A 381 19.15 0.73 10.13
C ALA A 381 18.20 0.82 8.92
N TYR A 382 17.02 1.45 9.09
CA TYR A 382 16.07 1.66 7.99
C TYR A 382 16.41 2.83 7.07
N CYS A 383 17.27 3.77 7.49
CA CYS A 383 17.82 4.78 6.61
C CYS A 383 18.75 4.17 5.53
N VAL A 384 19.38 3.03 5.78
CA VAL A 384 20.23 2.36 4.78
C VAL A 384 19.41 1.94 3.54
N PRO A 385 18.36 1.10 3.64
CA PRO A 385 17.53 0.77 2.48
C PRO A 385 16.83 2.00 1.89
N LEU A 386 16.51 3.03 2.68
CA LEU A 386 15.92 4.27 2.17
C LEU A 386 16.89 5.06 1.28
N VAL A 387 18.15 5.15 1.66
CA VAL A 387 19.22 5.78 0.85
C VAL A 387 19.45 4.97 -0.43
N LEU A 388 19.45 3.63 -0.34
CA LEU A 388 19.55 2.76 -1.53
C LEU A 388 18.36 2.99 -2.48
N CYS A 389 17.15 3.11 -1.94
CA CYS A 389 15.96 3.47 -2.70
C CYS A 389 16.13 4.80 -3.44
N ALA A 390 16.55 5.83 -2.72
CA ALA A 390 16.77 7.17 -3.27
C ALA A 390 17.85 7.18 -4.36
N ALA A 391 18.98 6.50 -4.12
CA ALA A 391 20.06 6.38 -5.09
C ALA A 391 19.63 5.63 -6.36
N ALA A 392 18.94 4.50 -6.21
CA ALA A 392 18.44 3.72 -7.33
C ALA A 392 17.42 4.51 -8.18
N ALA A 393 16.51 5.25 -7.52
CA ALA A 393 15.55 6.11 -8.22
C ALA A 393 16.23 7.28 -8.95
N PHE A 394 17.24 7.89 -8.34
CA PHE A 394 18.05 8.93 -8.96
C PHE A 394 18.75 8.43 -10.22
N LEU A 395 19.43 7.29 -10.13
CA LEU A 395 20.17 6.70 -11.26
C LEU A 395 19.21 6.27 -12.38
N ALA A 396 18.09 5.63 -12.04
CA ALA A 396 17.05 5.27 -13.01
C ALA A 396 16.50 6.51 -13.73
N GLY A 397 16.22 7.58 -12.99
CA GLY A 397 15.73 8.84 -13.55
C GLY A 397 16.76 9.52 -14.47
N ARG A 398 18.05 9.47 -14.14
CA ARG A 398 19.11 9.97 -15.03
C ARG A 398 19.19 9.20 -16.35
N LEU A 399 19.08 7.88 -16.31
CA LEU A 399 19.09 7.03 -17.50
C LEU A 399 17.87 7.29 -18.42
N VAL A 400 16.71 7.61 -17.84
CA VAL A 400 15.52 8.03 -18.62
C VAL A 400 15.76 9.38 -19.29
N SER A 401 16.26 10.37 -18.55
CA SER A 401 16.54 11.71 -19.11
C SER A 401 17.58 11.71 -20.22
N ALA A 402 18.62 10.89 -20.10
CA ALA A 402 19.64 10.76 -21.14
C ALA A 402 19.10 10.18 -22.45
N GLN A 403 18.12 9.26 -22.37
CA GLN A 403 17.48 8.69 -23.56
C GLN A 403 16.54 9.66 -24.28
N GLN A 404 15.92 10.61 -23.54
CA GLN A 404 15.05 11.63 -24.13
C GLN A 404 15.83 12.74 -24.85
N GLN A 405 17.13 12.85 -24.59
CA GLN A 405 18.03 13.85 -25.17
C GLN A 405 18.85 13.31 -26.38
N ALA A 406 18.92 11.98 -26.51
CA ALA A 406 19.56 11.28 -27.64
C ALA A 406 18.56 10.97 -28.76
#